data_db0da1443150db006f5ced1afa829a7e
#
_entry.id   db0da1443150db006f5ced1afa829a7e
#
_cell.length_a   1.000
_cell.length_b   1.000
_cell.length_c   1.000
_cell.angle_alpha   90.00
_cell.angle_beta   90.00
_cell.angle_gamma   90.00
#
_symmetry.space_group_name_H-M   'P 1'
#
loop_
_entity.id
_entity.type
_entity.pdbx_description
1 polymer ?
#
loop_
_entity_poly.entity_id
_entity_poly.type
_entity_poly.pdbx_seq_one_letter_code
_entity_poly.pdbx_strand_id
1 'polypeptide(L)'
;FLQNHPHPMVQHIARAREINKAHTTFIDTILKHEHKGRIHAEINQLRSDNGGTVTGRFSYSNPNLQQIPARNKELGPRIRSLFIPEEKCKWGVFDYSQQEPRLVVHYASLQNLYGVNDVLDAYNEGDADFHTIVADMANIPRSQAKTINLGLFYGMGKNKLQAELGVDKETSDGLFRQYHD
;
A
#
# COMPACT_ATOMS: atom_id res chain seq x y z
N PHE A 1 2.32 -16.21 11.78
CA PHE A 1 2.35 -17.38 12.69
C PHE A 1 2.03 -16.97 14.13
N LEU A 2 2.84 -16.11 14.77
CA LEU A 2 2.65 -15.72 16.18
C LEU A 2 1.31 -15.01 16.46
N GLN A 3 0.82 -14.18 15.55
CA GLN A 3 -0.42 -13.41 15.75
C GLN A 3 -1.67 -14.27 15.91
N ASN A 4 -1.68 -15.47 15.33
CA ASN A 4 -2.82 -16.39 15.35
C ASN A 4 -2.63 -17.55 16.35
N HIS A 5 -1.59 -17.51 17.17
CA HIS A 5 -1.34 -18.57 18.14
C HIS A 5 -2.26 -18.42 19.37
N PRO A 6 -2.96 -19.47 19.83
CA PRO A 6 -3.98 -19.36 20.86
C PRO A 6 -3.42 -19.09 22.28
N HIS A 7 -2.14 -19.31 22.52
CA HIS A 7 -1.55 -19.17 23.85
C HIS A 7 -1.38 -17.69 24.24
N PRO A 8 -1.91 -17.22 25.39
CA PRO A 8 -1.86 -15.82 25.80
C PRO A 8 -0.44 -15.22 25.84
N MET A 9 0.56 -15.99 26.28
CA MET A 9 1.95 -15.55 26.32
C MET A 9 2.46 -15.11 24.93
N VAL A 10 2.06 -15.82 23.88
CA VAL A 10 2.50 -15.51 22.52
C VAL A 10 1.91 -14.18 22.05
N GLN A 11 0.67 -13.89 22.43
CA GLN A 11 0.05 -12.59 22.16
C GLN A 11 0.75 -11.46 22.90
N HIS A 12 1.13 -11.65 24.17
CA HIS A 12 1.91 -10.66 24.94
C HIS A 12 3.29 -10.42 24.31
N ILE A 13 3.96 -11.45 23.85
CA ILE A 13 5.25 -11.31 23.16
C ILE A 13 5.07 -10.55 21.83
N ALA A 14 4.05 -10.88 21.05
CA ALA A 14 3.75 -10.18 19.80
C ALA A 14 3.48 -8.69 20.05
N ARG A 15 2.68 -8.38 21.07
CA ARG A 15 2.38 -7.00 21.46
C ARG A 15 3.60 -6.24 21.96
N ALA A 16 4.41 -6.86 22.80
CA ALA A 16 5.65 -6.26 23.28
C ALA A 16 6.62 -5.95 22.13
N ARG A 17 6.75 -6.85 21.15
CA ARG A 17 7.56 -6.63 19.95
C ARG A 17 7.03 -5.49 19.08
N GLU A 18 5.71 -5.39 18.92
CA GLU A 18 5.06 -4.31 18.17
C GLU A 18 5.34 -2.95 18.81
N ILE A 19 5.14 -2.83 20.13
CA ILE A 19 5.41 -1.60 20.87
C ILE A 19 6.90 -1.24 20.83
N ASN A 20 7.77 -2.21 21.08
CA ASN A 20 9.21 -1.98 21.02
C ASN A 20 9.68 -1.53 19.63
N LYS A 21 9.15 -2.14 18.56
CA LYS A 21 9.40 -1.68 17.19
C LYS A 21 8.90 -0.26 16.96
N ALA A 22 7.72 0.08 17.46
CA ALA A 22 7.18 1.42 17.34
C ALA A 22 8.08 2.45 18.04
N HIS A 23 8.57 2.14 19.23
CA HIS A 23 9.48 2.99 19.98
C HIS A 23 10.83 3.13 19.27
N THR A 24 11.55 2.05 19.06
CA THR A 24 12.93 2.10 18.54
C THR A 24 13.02 2.54 17.08
N THR A 25 12.10 2.06 16.23
CA THR A 25 12.15 2.35 14.79
C THR A 25 11.58 3.72 14.43
N PHE A 26 10.55 4.18 15.15
CA PHE A 26 9.89 5.44 14.80
C PHE A 26 10.24 6.55 15.78
N ILE A 27 10.01 6.39 17.08
CA ILE A 27 10.17 7.48 18.05
C ILE A 27 11.64 7.83 18.22
N ASP A 28 12.48 6.87 18.58
CA ASP A 28 13.92 7.12 18.79
C ASP A 28 14.60 7.61 17.52
N THR A 29 14.24 7.03 16.37
CA THR A 29 14.81 7.44 15.08
C THR A 29 14.38 8.85 14.70
N ILE A 30 13.12 9.22 14.92
CA ILE A 30 12.62 10.58 14.65
C ILE A 30 13.34 11.58 15.57
N LEU A 31 13.38 11.32 16.87
CA LEU A 31 14.03 12.19 17.85
C LEU A 31 15.53 12.36 17.56
N LYS A 32 16.20 11.32 17.11
CA LYS A 32 17.63 11.35 16.74
C LYS A 32 17.90 12.29 15.54
N HIS A 33 16.92 12.44 14.65
CA HIS A 33 17.05 13.28 13.45
C HIS A 33 16.32 14.64 13.60
N GLU A 34 15.85 14.94 14.81
CA GLU A 34 15.28 16.26 15.09
C GLU A 34 16.38 17.32 15.10
N HIS A 35 16.15 18.43 14.43
CA HIS A 35 16.99 19.62 14.46
C HIS A 35 16.13 20.88 14.51
N LYS A 36 16.23 21.66 15.59
CA LYS A 36 15.49 22.92 15.79
C LYS A 36 13.96 22.75 15.61
N GLY A 37 13.40 21.70 16.18
CA GLY A 37 11.97 21.40 16.08
C GLY A 37 11.53 20.81 14.75
N ARG A 38 12.45 20.44 13.85
CA ARG A 38 12.15 19.91 12.53
C ARG A 38 12.82 18.58 12.28
N ILE A 39 12.19 17.77 11.43
CA ILE A 39 12.76 16.54 10.90
C ILE A 39 13.12 16.76 9.44
N HIS A 40 14.36 16.51 9.11
CA HIS A 40 14.89 16.59 7.75
C HIS A 40 15.26 15.19 7.28
N ALA A 41 14.49 14.64 6.34
CA ALA A 41 14.81 13.37 5.71
C ALA A 41 15.52 13.59 4.38
N GLU A 42 16.38 12.66 4.02
CA GLU A 42 16.96 12.60 2.69
C GLU A 42 15.97 11.97 1.71
N ILE A 43 15.82 12.59 0.55
CA ILE A 43 14.97 12.08 -0.54
C ILE A 43 15.87 11.57 -1.65
N ASN A 44 15.89 10.26 -1.87
CA ASN A 44 16.64 9.63 -2.94
C ASN A 44 15.76 9.54 -4.19
N GLN A 45 16.04 10.37 -5.18
CA GLN A 45 15.30 10.43 -6.44
C GLN A 45 15.77 9.36 -7.43
N LEU A 46 17.07 9.10 -7.45
CA LEU A 46 17.71 8.14 -8.34
C LEU A 46 18.37 7.02 -7.54
N ARG A 47 18.51 5.87 -8.20
CA ARG A 47 19.26 4.76 -7.63
C ARG A 47 20.74 5.10 -7.52
N SER A 48 21.33 4.91 -6.34
CA SER A 48 22.76 5.04 -6.05
C SER A 48 23.19 3.97 -5.05
N ASP A 49 24.47 3.91 -4.75
CA ASP A 49 25.01 3.02 -3.72
C ASP A 49 24.45 3.34 -2.32
N ASN A 50 24.05 4.59 -2.09
CA ASN A 50 23.53 5.06 -0.82
C ASN A 50 22.00 4.95 -0.68
N GLY A 51 21.27 4.60 -1.74
CA GLY A 51 19.82 4.50 -1.68
C GLY A 51 19.14 4.59 -3.04
N GLY A 52 17.83 4.87 -3.02
CA GLY A 52 17.01 4.94 -4.20
C GLY A 52 16.37 3.60 -4.57
N THR A 53 15.49 3.62 -5.58
CA THR A 53 14.78 2.45 -6.07
C THR A 53 15.10 2.20 -7.54
N VAL A 54 15.02 0.95 -7.98
CA VAL A 54 15.16 0.59 -9.40
C VAL A 54 13.92 0.91 -10.22
N THR A 55 12.81 1.25 -9.57
CA THR A 55 11.51 1.52 -10.19
C THR A 55 11.26 2.99 -10.48
N GLY A 56 12.19 3.89 -10.13
CA GLY A 56 12.02 5.34 -10.26
C GLY A 56 11.15 5.99 -9.16
N ARG A 57 10.64 5.21 -8.19
CA ARG A 57 9.97 5.77 -7.02
C ARG A 57 10.98 6.46 -6.11
N PHE A 58 10.59 7.56 -5.46
CA PHE A 58 11.40 8.15 -4.40
C PHE A 58 11.52 7.20 -3.21
N SER A 59 12.67 7.16 -2.58
CA SER A 59 12.86 6.55 -1.28
C SER A 59 13.39 7.57 -0.27
N TYR A 60 13.09 7.31 0.99
CA TYR A 60 13.50 8.20 2.08
C TYR A 60 14.49 7.50 2.99
N SER A 61 15.47 8.25 3.46
CA SER A 61 16.43 7.81 4.48
C SER A 61 16.73 8.94 5.46
N ASN A 62 17.27 8.59 6.59
CA ASN A 62 17.76 9.50 7.63
C ASN A 62 16.77 10.62 8.05
N PRO A 63 15.56 10.30 8.52
CA PRO A 63 14.92 9.01 8.71
C PRO A 63 14.04 8.59 7.52
N ASN A 64 13.67 7.29 7.43
CA ASN A 64 12.72 6.84 6.42
C ASN A 64 11.28 7.17 6.83
N LEU A 65 10.79 8.32 6.41
CA LEU A 65 9.44 8.82 6.72
C LEU A 65 8.32 8.02 6.01
N GLN A 66 8.64 7.25 4.96
CA GLN A 66 7.65 6.39 4.27
C GLN A 66 7.23 5.18 5.12
N GLN A 67 8.02 4.83 6.14
CA GLN A 67 7.72 3.70 7.01
C GLN A 67 6.82 4.06 8.20
N ILE A 68 6.46 5.34 8.38
CA ILE A 68 5.57 5.76 9.46
C ILE A 68 4.26 4.97 9.37
N PRO A 69 3.84 4.27 10.43
CA PRO A 69 2.72 3.35 10.38
C PRO A 69 1.41 4.09 10.06
N ALA A 70 0.68 3.56 9.07
CA ALA A 70 -0.63 4.07 8.69
C ALA A 70 -1.77 3.09 8.99
N ARG A 71 -1.47 1.77 8.92
CA ARG A 71 -2.49 0.72 9.06
C ARG A 71 -2.80 0.34 10.50
N ASN A 72 -1.86 0.55 11.42
CA ASN A 72 -2.10 0.30 12.84
C ASN A 72 -3.01 1.39 13.40
N LYS A 73 -4.23 1.02 13.79
CA LYS A 73 -5.27 1.97 14.24
C LYS A 73 -4.96 2.62 15.60
N GLU A 74 -4.09 2.04 16.40
CA GLU A 74 -3.69 2.56 17.71
C GLU A 74 -2.42 3.40 17.64
N LEU A 75 -1.33 2.80 17.15
CA LEU A 75 0.00 3.43 17.13
C LEU A 75 0.16 4.41 15.97
N GLY A 76 -0.47 4.14 14.82
CA GLY A 76 -0.39 4.98 13.63
C GLY A 76 -0.79 6.43 13.89
N PRO A 77 -2.00 6.70 14.38
CA PRO A 77 -2.43 8.06 14.69
C PRO A 77 -1.54 8.77 15.73
N ARG A 78 -1.09 8.03 16.76
CA ARG A 78 -0.22 8.59 17.81
C ARG A 78 1.13 9.03 17.27
N ILE A 79 1.78 8.21 16.44
CA ILE A 79 3.08 8.57 15.84
C ILE A 79 2.91 9.68 14.81
N ARG A 80 1.85 9.64 14.00
CA ARG A 80 1.58 10.68 13.00
C ARG A 80 1.26 12.04 13.63
N SER A 81 0.62 12.07 14.81
CA SER A 81 0.32 13.32 15.51
C SER A 81 1.55 14.04 16.07
N LEU A 82 2.72 13.40 16.08
CA LEU A 82 3.99 14.06 16.40
C LEU A 82 4.45 15.06 15.32
N PHE A 83 3.96 14.88 14.09
CA PHE A 83 4.26 15.77 12.97
C PHE A 83 3.17 16.83 12.87
N ILE A 84 3.54 18.05 13.20
CA ILE A 84 2.64 19.20 13.17
C ILE A 84 3.11 20.19 12.09
N PRO A 85 2.21 20.97 11.47
CA PRO A 85 2.60 22.07 10.60
C PRO A 85 3.22 23.21 11.41
N GLU A 86 3.90 24.12 10.74
CA GLU A 86 4.31 25.38 11.36
C GLU A 86 3.13 26.17 11.91
N GLU A 87 3.40 27.06 12.86
CA GLU A 87 2.39 27.96 13.37
C GLU A 87 1.71 28.74 12.22
N LYS A 88 0.39 28.80 12.27
CA LYS A 88 -0.48 29.40 11.22
C LYS A 88 -0.49 28.65 9.87
N CYS A 89 0.21 27.52 9.75
CA CYS A 89 0.16 26.64 8.57
C CYS A 89 -0.78 25.45 8.80
N LYS A 90 -1.15 24.78 7.70
CA LYS A 90 -1.94 23.54 7.71
C LYS A 90 -1.28 22.52 6.80
N TRP A 91 -1.49 21.23 7.08
CA TRP A 91 -1.14 20.17 6.16
C TRP A 91 -2.14 20.11 5.01
N GLY A 92 -1.63 20.12 3.77
CA GLY A 92 -2.38 19.68 2.61
C GLY A 92 -1.98 18.23 2.28
N VAL A 93 -2.97 17.35 2.15
CA VAL A 93 -2.75 15.96 1.76
C VAL A 93 -3.38 15.74 0.40
N PHE A 94 -2.56 15.39 -0.59
CA PHE A 94 -2.98 15.17 -1.96
C PHE A 94 -2.53 13.78 -2.39
N ASP A 95 -3.46 12.99 -2.92
CA ASP A 95 -3.18 11.64 -3.41
C ASP A 95 -3.94 11.42 -4.72
N TYR A 96 -3.27 10.83 -5.71
CA TYR A 96 -3.92 10.49 -6.96
C TYR A 96 -4.87 9.31 -6.78
N SER A 97 -6.12 9.48 -7.18
CA SER A 97 -7.08 8.38 -7.17
C SER A 97 -6.69 7.32 -8.18
N GLN A 98 -6.43 6.11 -7.71
CA GLN A 98 -6.17 4.94 -8.55
C GLN A 98 -5.04 5.16 -9.59
N GLN A 99 -3.95 5.81 -9.20
CA GLN A 99 -2.87 6.16 -10.13
C GLN A 99 -2.35 4.95 -10.94
N GLU A 100 -2.06 3.84 -10.27
CA GLU A 100 -1.50 2.66 -10.93
C GLU A 100 -2.49 1.99 -11.92
N PRO A 101 -3.76 1.72 -11.56
CA PRO A 101 -4.76 1.24 -12.51
C PRO A 101 -4.95 2.16 -13.71
N ARG A 102 -4.98 3.48 -13.51
CA ARG A 102 -5.10 4.45 -14.60
C ARG A 102 -3.92 4.40 -15.57
N LEU A 103 -2.70 4.23 -15.06
CA LEU A 103 -1.52 4.06 -15.90
C LEU A 103 -1.57 2.75 -16.70
N VAL A 104 -2.01 1.64 -16.07
CA VAL A 104 -2.18 0.36 -16.78
C VAL A 104 -3.18 0.51 -17.92
N VAL A 105 -4.36 1.10 -17.67
CA VAL A 105 -5.38 1.34 -18.71
C VAL A 105 -4.84 2.26 -19.81
N HIS A 106 -4.10 3.32 -19.46
CA HIS A 106 -3.48 4.20 -20.44
C HIS A 106 -2.51 3.45 -21.36
N TYR A 107 -1.57 2.67 -20.81
CA TYR A 107 -0.64 1.90 -21.63
C TYR A 107 -1.33 0.79 -22.44
N ALA A 108 -2.36 0.16 -21.90
CA ALA A 108 -3.17 -0.82 -22.61
C ALA A 108 -3.89 -0.17 -23.80
N SER A 109 -4.40 1.07 -23.66
CA SER A 109 -5.04 1.80 -24.74
C SER A 109 -4.09 2.14 -25.89
N LEU A 110 -2.83 2.43 -25.59
CA LEU A 110 -1.81 2.64 -26.63
C LEU A 110 -1.53 1.39 -27.46
N GLN A 111 -1.82 0.20 -26.93
CA GLN A 111 -1.67 -1.08 -27.61
C GLN A 111 -2.99 -1.55 -28.27
N ASN A 112 -4.08 -0.77 -28.17
CA ASN A 112 -5.41 -1.11 -28.68
C ASN A 112 -5.91 -2.49 -28.20
N LEU A 113 -5.68 -2.81 -26.93
CA LEU A 113 -6.11 -4.08 -26.36
C LEU A 113 -7.64 -4.15 -26.29
N TYR A 114 -8.18 -5.36 -26.42
CA TYR A 114 -9.63 -5.59 -26.39
C TYR A 114 -10.26 -5.09 -25.09
N GLY A 115 -11.41 -4.41 -25.18
CA GLY A 115 -12.16 -3.92 -24.01
C GLY A 115 -11.57 -2.69 -23.32
N VAL A 116 -10.38 -2.23 -23.70
CA VAL A 116 -9.71 -1.12 -23.01
C VAL A 116 -10.46 0.22 -23.16
N ASN A 117 -11.13 0.45 -24.29
CA ASN A 117 -11.83 1.70 -24.53
C ASN A 117 -12.99 1.92 -23.56
N ASP A 118 -13.75 0.87 -23.24
CA ASP A 118 -14.87 0.96 -22.27
C ASP A 118 -14.35 1.37 -20.87
N VAL A 119 -13.20 0.84 -20.47
CA VAL A 119 -12.58 1.18 -19.19
C VAL A 119 -11.99 2.60 -19.24
N LEU A 120 -11.41 3.01 -20.36
CA LEU A 120 -10.87 4.35 -20.57
C LEU A 120 -11.97 5.40 -20.48
N ASP A 121 -13.09 5.16 -21.16
CA ASP A 121 -14.26 6.04 -21.16
C ASP A 121 -14.86 6.16 -19.76
N ALA A 122 -15.01 5.06 -19.04
CA ALA A 122 -15.46 5.06 -17.65
C ALA A 122 -14.52 5.87 -16.73
N TYR A 123 -13.19 5.82 -16.93
CA TYR A 123 -12.27 6.68 -16.21
C TYR A 123 -12.35 8.16 -16.58
N ASN A 124 -12.64 8.48 -17.85
CA ASN A 124 -12.78 9.85 -18.31
C ASN A 124 -14.09 10.49 -17.83
N GLU A 125 -15.15 9.71 -17.70
CA GLU A 125 -16.44 10.13 -17.14
C GLU A 125 -16.40 10.34 -15.62
N GLY A 126 -15.33 9.88 -14.95
CA GLY A 126 -15.05 10.18 -13.56
C GLY A 126 -15.57 9.14 -12.55
N ASP A 127 -16.35 8.17 -12.97
CA ASP A 127 -17.06 7.22 -12.09
C ASP A 127 -16.40 5.83 -11.99
N ALA A 128 -15.37 5.56 -12.78
CA ALA A 128 -14.73 4.25 -12.76
C ALA A 128 -13.96 3.98 -11.47
N ASP A 129 -14.39 3.00 -10.73
CA ASP A 129 -13.60 2.37 -9.70
C ASP A 129 -13.21 0.96 -10.13
N PHE A 130 -12.00 0.81 -10.63
CA PHE A 130 -11.46 -0.48 -11.08
C PHE A 130 -11.59 -1.59 -10.02
N HIS A 131 -11.49 -1.23 -8.75
CA HIS A 131 -11.64 -2.21 -7.68
C HIS A 131 -13.10 -2.65 -7.51
N THR A 132 -14.07 -1.79 -7.80
CA THR A 132 -15.48 -2.15 -7.81
C THR A 132 -15.80 -3.02 -9.03
N ILE A 133 -15.29 -2.68 -10.21
CA ILE A 133 -15.47 -3.52 -11.41
C ILE A 133 -15.00 -4.96 -11.16
N VAL A 134 -13.81 -5.13 -10.61
CA VAL A 134 -13.28 -6.46 -10.29
C VAL A 134 -14.02 -7.12 -9.13
N ALA A 135 -14.48 -6.36 -8.15
CA ALA A 135 -15.30 -6.87 -7.05
C ALA A 135 -16.60 -7.50 -7.56
N ASP A 136 -17.27 -6.81 -8.47
CA ASP A 136 -18.53 -7.27 -9.08
C ASP A 136 -18.31 -8.49 -9.98
N MET A 137 -17.26 -8.48 -10.80
CA MET A 137 -16.91 -9.62 -11.65
C MET A 137 -16.58 -10.88 -10.84
N ALA A 138 -15.85 -10.75 -9.75
CA ALA A 138 -15.42 -11.87 -8.91
C ALA A 138 -16.39 -12.19 -7.77
N ASN A 139 -17.48 -11.42 -7.62
CA ASN A 139 -18.44 -11.52 -6.50
C ASN A 139 -17.75 -11.51 -5.12
N ILE A 140 -16.83 -10.59 -4.92
CA ILE A 140 -16.07 -10.40 -3.67
C ILE A 140 -16.22 -8.98 -3.14
N PRO A 141 -16.00 -8.75 -1.82
CA PRO A 141 -16.00 -7.41 -1.27
C PRO A 141 -14.95 -6.51 -1.95
N ARG A 142 -15.28 -5.23 -2.20
CA ARG A 142 -14.38 -4.24 -2.80
C ARG A 142 -13.02 -4.12 -2.10
N SER A 143 -12.99 -4.29 -0.77
CA SER A 143 -11.74 -4.28 0.01
C SER A 143 -10.81 -5.43 -0.35
N GLN A 144 -11.36 -6.62 -0.63
CA GLN A 144 -10.60 -7.76 -1.13
C GLN A 144 -10.16 -7.54 -2.57
N ALA A 145 -11.05 -7.06 -3.44
CA ALA A 145 -10.72 -6.73 -4.82
C ALA A 145 -9.56 -5.74 -4.90
N LYS A 146 -9.52 -4.71 -4.04
CA LYS A 146 -8.39 -3.77 -3.96
C LYS A 146 -7.06 -4.47 -3.68
N THR A 147 -7.02 -5.40 -2.72
CA THR A 147 -5.81 -6.12 -2.36
C THR A 147 -5.37 -7.06 -3.48
N ILE A 148 -6.33 -7.73 -4.12
CA ILE A 148 -6.10 -8.67 -5.21
C ILE A 148 -5.59 -7.95 -6.46
N ASN A 149 -6.26 -6.90 -6.88
CA ASN A 149 -5.87 -6.14 -8.07
C ASN A 149 -4.45 -5.63 -7.98
N LEU A 150 -4.10 -4.98 -6.86
CA LEU A 150 -2.73 -4.54 -6.64
C LEU A 150 -1.75 -5.73 -6.61
N GLY A 151 -2.13 -6.83 -5.96
CA GLY A 151 -1.31 -8.03 -5.92
C GLY A 151 -1.06 -8.62 -7.30
N LEU A 152 -2.10 -8.75 -8.13
CA LEU A 152 -2.01 -9.31 -9.48
C LEU A 152 -1.20 -8.38 -10.42
N PHE A 153 -1.38 -7.07 -10.34
CA PHE A 153 -0.52 -6.11 -11.07
C PHE A 153 0.96 -6.27 -10.74
N TYR A 154 1.27 -6.65 -9.51
CA TYR A 154 2.64 -6.92 -9.05
C TYR A 154 3.05 -8.40 -9.17
N GLY A 155 2.33 -9.22 -9.94
CA GLY A 155 2.68 -10.62 -10.20
C GLY A 155 2.36 -11.58 -9.07
N MET A 156 1.29 -11.33 -8.31
CA MET A 156 0.82 -12.28 -7.29
C MET A 156 0.45 -13.61 -7.94
N GLY A 157 1.09 -14.70 -7.48
CA GLY A 157 0.77 -16.04 -7.94
C GLY A 157 -0.50 -16.62 -7.28
N LYS A 158 -1.03 -17.69 -7.88
CA LYS A 158 -2.27 -18.38 -7.50
C LYS A 158 -2.34 -18.77 -6.03
N ASN A 159 -1.26 -19.31 -5.47
CA ASN A 159 -1.25 -19.77 -4.07
C ASN A 159 -1.42 -18.60 -3.08
N LYS A 160 -0.86 -17.45 -3.40
CA LYS A 160 -1.03 -16.26 -2.59
C LYS A 160 -2.43 -15.67 -2.76
N LEU A 161 -2.98 -15.67 -3.97
CA LEU A 161 -4.36 -15.29 -4.25
C LEU A 161 -5.35 -16.15 -3.44
N GLN A 162 -5.15 -17.46 -3.43
CA GLN A 162 -5.93 -18.40 -2.64
C GLN A 162 -5.91 -18.07 -1.14
N ALA A 163 -4.74 -17.80 -0.60
CA ALA A 163 -4.57 -17.49 0.83
C ALA A 163 -5.21 -16.13 1.21
N GLU A 164 -5.11 -15.13 0.34
CA GLU A 164 -5.70 -13.80 0.59
C GLU A 164 -7.23 -13.81 0.50
N LEU A 165 -7.80 -14.63 -0.38
CA LEU A 165 -9.25 -14.80 -0.54
C LEU A 165 -9.86 -15.74 0.49
N GLY A 166 -9.09 -16.69 1.02
CA GLY A 166 -9.60 -17.76 1.88
C GLY A 166 -10.51 -18.75 1.15
N VAL A 167 -10.34 -18.89 -0.18
CA VAL A 167 -11.14 -19.80 -1.03
C VAL A 167 -10.38 -21.12 -1.29
N ASP A 168 -11.08 -22.11 -1.86
CA ASP A 168 -10.45 -23.33 -2.33
C ASP A 168 -9.58 -23.10 -3.58
N LYS A 169 -8.79 -24.12 -3.93
CA LYS A 169 -7.83 -24.02 -5.03
C LYS A 169 -8.53 -23.87 -6.39
N GLU A 170 -9.64 -24.53 -6.60
CA GLU A 170 -10.36 -24.52 -7.88
C GLU A 170 -10.94 -23.12 -8.15
N THR A 171 -11.56 -22.52 -7.14
CA THR A 171 -12.07 -21.14 -7.18
C THR A 171 -10.94 -20.15 -7.44
N SER A 172 -9.81 -20.27 -6.73
CA SER A 172 -8.65 -19.41 -6.93
C SER A 172 -8.05 -19.54 -8.34
N ASP A 173 -7.93 -20.76 -8.86
CA ASP A 173 -7.44 -21.01 -10.22
C ASP A 173 -8.39 -20.47 -11.29
N GLY A 174 -9.70 -20.52 -11.04
CA GLY A 174 -10.72 -19.92 -11.89
C GLY A 174 -10.61 -18.39 -11.95
N LEU A 175 -10.60 -17.75 -10.81
CA LEU A 175 -10.44 -16.29 -10.69
C LEU A 175 -9.12 -15.79 -11.29
N PHE A 176 -8.03 -16.53 -11.07
CA PHE A 176 -6.73 -16.18 -11.63
C PHE A 176 -6.72 -16.22 -13.16
N ARG A 177 -7.36 -17.23 -13.76
CA ARG A 177 -7.54 -17.31 -15.22
C ARG A 177 -8.41 -16.17 -15.73
N GLN A 178 -9.58 -15.96 -15.14
CA GLN A 178 -10.52 -14.92 -15.54
C GLN A 178 -9.88 -13.51 -15.49
N TYR A 179 -8.91 -13.29 -14.61
CA TYR A 179 -8.19 -12.02 -14.52
C TYR A 179 -7.13 -11.87 -15.62
N HIS A 180 -6.56 -12.96 -16.12
CA HIS A 180 -5.47 -12.94 -17.10
C HIS A 180 -5.92 -13.16 -18.55
N ASP A 181 -7.13 -13.67 -18.76
CA ASP A 181 -7.76 -13.86 -20.06
C ASP A 181 -8.50 -12.56 -20.49
#